data_2ba212c9734f6afcf95d872454e61264
#
_entry.id   2ba212c9734f6afcf95d872454e61264
#
_cell.length_a   1.000
_cell.length_b   1.000
_cell.length_c   1.000
_cell.angle_alpha   90.00
_cell.angle_beta   90.00
_cell.angle_gamma   90.00
#
_symmetry.space_group_name_H-M   'P 1'
#
loop_
_entity.id
_entity.type
_entity.pdbx_description
1 polymer ?
#
loop_
_entity_poly.entity_id
_entity_poly.type
_entity_poly.pdbx_seq_one_letter_code
_entity_poly.pdbx_strand_id
1 'polypeptide(L)'
;MTERHWQGEVWLARDHALFAGVNGDTREHAHYAHQLLLAETPLRVRVAGQVLEARRLLVPSLQAHRVDASQPLLALYAEPLAFDSDDLRQLLEDAPGEPEALLGRLARLPRRRLDRRVEKALAALDEQLAARVEAERLARSASLSLSQLERLFAVQVGLSVRRLVLWRRLYLAFALALQGRSLTEAAHHAGFADAAHLSRSVRSLLGIRAGLXLPHLRLAG
;
A
#
# COMPACT_ATOMS: atom_id res chain seq x y z
N MET A 1 20.44 -18.75 9.40
CA MET A 1 20.23 -17.28 9.47
C MET A 1 18.82 -17.04 9.98
N THR A 2 18.71 -16.36 11.13
CA THR A 2 17.42 -16.02 11.71
C THR A 2 16.78 -14.88 10.88
N GLU A 3 15.53 -15.06 10.48
CA GLU A 3 14.80 -14.01 9.76
C GLU A 3 14.56 -12.80 10.68
N ARG A 4 14.81 -11.62 10.15
CA ARG A 4 14.60 -10.37 10.88
C ARG A 4 13.11 -10.00 10.86
N HIS A 5 12.59 -9.65 12.02
CA HIS A 5 11.19 -9.24 12.18
C HIS A 5 11.05 -7.73 11.99
N TRP A 6 9.91 -7.33 11.47
CA TRP A 6 9.53 -5.92 11.43
C TRP A 6 9.20 -5.49 12.85
N GLN A 7 9.65 -4.30 13.22
CA GLN A 7 9.50 -3.81 14.58
C GLN A 7 9.24 -2.31 14.55
N GLY A 8 8.08 -1.87 15.03
CA GLY A 8 7.77 -0.44 15.00
C GLY A 8 6.30 -0.14 15.12
N GLU A 9 5.97 1.09 14.73
CA GLU A 9 4.61 1.62 14.80
C GLU A 9 4.07 1.90 13.39
N VAL A 10 2.75 1.77 13.27
CA VAL A 10 2.06 2.01 12.00
C VAL A 10 0.93 3.01 12.23
N TRP A 11 0.91 4.07 11.44
CA TRP A 11 -0.22 4.99 11.34
C TRP A 11 -0.99 4.58 10.09
N LEU A 12 -2.28 4.33 10.24
CA LEU A 12 -3.09 3.80 9.16
C LEU A 12 -4.24 4.75 8.85
N ALA A 13 -4.35 5.15 7.59
CA ALA A 13 -5.43 6.00 7.12
C ALA A 13 -6.01 5.40 5.83
N ARG A 14 -7.08 6.01 5.33
CA ARG A 14 -7.78 5.50 4.16
C ARG A 14 -6.91 5.51 2.89
N ASP A 15 -6.10 6.55 2.73
CA ASP A 15 -5.31 6.75 1.51
C ASP A 15 -3.80 6.69 1.74
N HIS A 16 -3.36 6.34 2.94
CA HIS A 16 -1.94 6.18 3.22
C HIS A 16 -1.70 5.35 4.47
N ALA A 17 -0.48 4.85 4.59
CA ALA A 17 0.01 4.21 5.82
C ALA A 17 1.45 4.65 6.03
N LEU A 18 1.82 4.88 7.28
CA LEU A 18 3.21 5.21 7.64
C LEU A 18 3.73 4.17 8.61
N PHE A 19 4.89 3.62 8.29
CA PHE A 19 5.64 2.75 9.20
C PHE A 19 6.84 3.50 9.73
N ALA A 20 7.06 3.44 11.03
CA ALA A 20 8.24 4.00 11.68
C ALA A 20 8.89 2.90 12.51
N GLY A 21 10.11 2.50 12.14
CA GLY A 21 10.77 1.41 12.85
C GLY A 21 11.91 0.80 12.05
N VAL A 22 12.17 -0.46 12.33
CA VAL A 22 13.23 -1.22 11.66
C VAL A 22 12.59 -2.30 10.79
N ASN A 23 12.97 -2.31 9.52
CA ASN A 23 12.46 -3.30 8.57
C ASN A 23 12.92 -4.71 8.91
N GLY A 24 12.01 -5.64 8.76
CA GLY A 24 12.36 -7.06 8.70
C GLY A 24 12.80 -7.44 7.30
N ASP A 25 13.03 -8.72 7.10
CA ASP A 25 13.44 -9.23 5.80
C ASP A 25 12.30 -9.12 4.78
N THR A 26 12.65 -8.66 3.58
CA THR A 26 11.72 -8.62 2.45
C THR A 26 12.34 -9.32 1.26
N ARG A 27 11.49 -9.78 0.35
CA ARG A 27 11.90 -10.22 -0.98
C ARG A 27 11.61 -9.11 -1.96
N GLU A 28 12.16 -9.21 -3.16
CA GLU A 28 11.81 -8.28 -4.23
C GLU A 28 10.31 -8.39 -4.49
N HIS A 29 9.64 -7.26 -4.58
CA HIS A 29 8.20 -7.18 -4.74
C HIS A 29 7.83 -5.87 -5.42
N ALA A 30 6.57 -5.78 -5.84
CA ALA A 30 6.02 -4.55 -6.41
C ALA A 30 4.60 -4.41 -5.89
N HIS A 31 4.27 -3.25 -5.34
CA HIS A 31 2.93 -2.98 -4.82
C HIS A 31 2.37 -1.70 -5.42
N TYR A 32 1.06 -1.53 -5.27
CA TYR A 32 0.35 -0.41 -5.87
C TYR A 32 0.70 0.94 -5.25
N ALA A 33 0.97 1.00 -3.94
CA ALA A 33 1.27 2.27 -3.28
C ALA A 33 2.61 2.86 -3.79
N HIS A 34 2.67 4.18 -3.92
CA HIS A 34 3.96 4.87 -3.96
C HIS A 34 4.59 4.73 -2.58
N GLN A 35 5.91 4.55 -2.51
CA GLN A 35 6.59 4.39 -1.23
C GLN A 35 7.69 5.43 -1.08
N LEU A 36 7.59 6.25 -0.03
CA LEU A 36 8.65 7.18 0.34
C LEU A 36 9.43 6.57 1.49
N LEU A 37 10.75 6.53 1.34
CA LEU A 37 11.65 6.02 2.37
C LEU A 37 12.53 7.17 2.88
N LEU A 38 12.59 7.32 4.21
CA LEU A 38 13.41 8.34 4.86
C LEU A 38 14.20 7.71 6.00
N ALA A 39 15.49 8.07 6.12
CA ALA A 39 16.32 7.59 7.23
C ALA A 39 17.42 8.61 7.53
N GLU A 40 17.98 8.53 8.71
CA GLU A 40 19.09 9.40 9.10
C GLU A 40 20.41 8.99 8.46
N THR A 41 20.55 7.69 8.15
CA THR A 41 21.71 7.15 7.44
C THR A 41 21.27 6.54 6.13
N PRO A 42 22.14 6.48 5.10
CA PRO A 42 21.74 5.97 3.80
C PRO A 42 21.15 4.57 3.87
N LEU A 43 20.00 4.41 3.24
CA LEU A 43 19.32 3.12 3.06
C LEU A 43 19.87 2.45 1.80
N ARG A 44 20.03 1.15 1.86
CA ARG A 44 20.39 0.36 0.69
C ARG A 44 19.10 -0.25 0.14
N VAL A 45 18.75 0.16 -1.08
CA VAL A 45 17.51 -0.26 -1.72
C VAL A 45 17.82 -0.76 -3.14
N ARG A 46 17.30 -1.92 -3.47
CA ARG A 46 17.38 -2.46 -4.82
C ARG A 46 16.12 -2.06 -5.57
N VAL A 47 16.30 -1.31 -6.67
CA VAL A 47 15.19 -0.81 -7.48
C VAL A 47 15.51 -1.10 -8.94
N ALA A 48 14.58 -1.76 -9.65
CA ALA A 48 14.76 -2.09 -11.07
C ALA A 48 16.09 -2.78 -11.35
N GLY A 49 16.53 -3.67 -10.46
CA GLY A 49 17.76 -4.41 -10.60
C GLY A 49 19.03 -3.66 -10.23
N GLN A 50 18.92 -2.39 -9.83
CA GLN A 50 20.07 -1.56 -9.42
C GLN A 50 20.06 -1.32 -7.92
N VAL A 51 21.25 -1.26 -7.32
CA VAL A 51 21.39 -0.95 -5.90
C VAL A 51 21.60 0.55 -5.75
N LEU A 52 20.70 1.18 -4.96
CA LEU A 52 20.78 2.61 -4.65
C LEU A 52 21.06 2.78 -3.15
N GLU A 53 21.86 3.81 -2.82
CA GLU A 53 22.05 4.20 -1.42
C GLU A 53 21.60 5.64 -1.27
N ALA A 54 20.61 5.87 -0.39
CA ALA A 54 20.02 7.20 -0.22
C ALA A 54 19.35 7.31 1.14
N ARG A 55 19.33 8.52 1.68
CA ARG A 55 18.58 8.81 2.90
C ARG A 55 17.11 9.10 2.61
N ARG A 56 16.81 9.48 1.38
CA ARG A 56 15.48 9.83 0.90
C ARG A 56 15.29 9.19 -0.46
N LEU A 57 14.22 8.44 -0.62
CA LEU A 57 13.98 7.74 -1.88
C LEU A 57 12.48 7.58 -2.10
N LEU A 58 12.03 7.86 -3.32
CA LEU A 58 10.68 7.55 -3.76
C LEU A 58 10.73 6.33 -4.67
N VAL A 59 10.00 5.28 -4.30
CA VAL A 59 9.77 4.13 -5.16
C VAL A 59 8.36 4.28 -5.74
N PRO A 60 8.25 4.49 -7.06
CA PRO A 60 6.93 4.68 -7.66
C PRO A 60 6.06 3.44 -7.59
N SER A 61 4.75 3.64 -7.69
CA SER A 61 3.76 2.57 -7.77
C SER A 61 4.18 1.50 -8.78
N LEU A 62 4.05 0.24 -8.39
CA LEU A 62 4.29 -0.95 -9.21
C LEU A 62 5.76 -1.16 -9.63
N GLN A 63 6.67 -0.37 -9.11
CA GLN A 63 8.10 -0.54 -9.37
C GLN A 63 8.66 -1.66 -8.49
N ALA A 64 9.28 -2.66 -9.12
CA ALA A 64 9.91 -3.75 -8.39
C ALA A 64 11.06 -3.23 -7.53
N HIS A 65 11.08 -3.63 -6.26
CA HIS A 65 12.09 -3.15 -5.32
C HIS A 65 12.26 -4.09 -4.13
N ARG A 66 13.36 -3.87 -3.40
CA ARG A 66 13.65 -4.57 -2.15
C ARG A 66 14.45 -3.62 -1.26
N VAL A 67 14.01 -3.47 -0.01
CA VAL A 67 14.70 -2.62 0.98
C VAL A 67 15.63 -3.52 1.80
N ASP A 68 16.94 -3.34 1.62
CA ASP A 68 17.96 -4.09 2.35
C ASP A 68 18.48 -3.23 3.52
N ALA A 69 17.54 -2.82 4.39
CA ALA A 69 17.87 -1.92 5.50
C ALA A 69 17.74 -2.65 6.84
N SER A 70 18.63 -2.28 7.75
CA SER A 70 18.60 -2.78 9.12
C SER A 70 18.67 -1.65 10.15
N GLN A 71 18.55 -0.41 9.67
CA GLN A 71 18.50 0.79 10.53
C GLN A 71 17.07 1.33 10.60
N PRO A 72 16.81 2.19 11.60
CA PRO A 72 15.49 2.84 11.69
C PRO A 72 15.17 3.67 10.44
N LEU A 73 13.92 3.61 10.02
CA LEU A 73 13.44 4.38 8.88
C LEU A 73 11.97 4.73 9.02
N LEU A 74 11.54 5.68 8.19
CA LEU A 74 10.13 5.94 7.93
C LEU A 74 9.82 5.40 6.53
N ALA A 75 8.74 4.65 6.42
CA ALA A 75 8.24 4.17 5.12
C ALA A 75 6.78 4.64 4.99
N LEU A 76 6.57 5.60 4.10
CA LEU A 76 5.24 6.13 3.83
C LEU A 76 4.70 5.50 2.55
N TYR A 77 3.55 4.85 2.67
CA TYR A 77 2.85 4.21 1.55
C TYR A 77 1.66 5.09 1.19
N ALA A 78 1.71 5.68 0.00
CA ALA A 78 0.70 6.65 -0.45
C ALA A 78 -0.10 6.08 -1.62
N GLU A 79 -1.42 6.15 -1.51
CA GLU A 79 -2.35 5.59 -2.50
C GLU A 79 -2.26 6.38 -3.81
N PRO A 80 -1.95 5.74 -4.95
CA PRO A 80 -1.86 6.46 -6.23
C PRO A 80 -3.19 7.06 -6.69
N LEU A 81 -4.31 6.56 -6.19
CA LEU A 81 -5.62 7.15 -6.50
C LEU A 81 -5.82 8.49 -5.81
N ALA A 82 -5.08 8.74 -4.73
CA ALA A 82 -5.23 9.96 -3.92
C ALA A 82 -4.10 10.96 -4.16
N PHE A 83 -2.88 10.47 -4.38
CA PHE A 83 -1.69 11.33 -4.41
C PHE A 83 -0.99 11.28 -5.75
N ASP A 84 -0.65 12.45 -6.26
CA ASP A 84 0.18 12.59 -7.46
C ASP A 84 1.65 12.32 -7.11
N SER A 85 2.34 11.58 -7.95
CA SER A 85 3.74 11.21 -7.67
C SER A 85 4.67 12.43 -7.66
N ASP A 86 4.38 13.45 -8.47
CA ASP A 86 5.21 14.67 -8.46
C ASP A 86 5.05 15.44 -7.15
N ASP A 87 3.83 15.49 -6.59
CA ASP A 87 3.61 16.10 -5.28
C ASP A 87 4.36 15.34 -4.19
N LEU A 88 4.38 14.01 -4.27
CA LEU A 88 5.12 13.18 -3.32
C LEU A 88 6.63 13.37 -3.45
N ARG A 89 7.12 13.52 -4.68
CA ARG A 89 8.54 13.78 -4.92
C ARG A 89 8.95 15.11 -4.30
N GLN A 90 8.11 16.12 -4.47
CA GLN A 90 8.35 17.44 -3.90
C GLN A 90 8.31 17.39 -2.37
N LEU A 91 7.35 16.66 -1.79
CA LEU A 91 7.28 16.44 -0.35
C LEU A 91 8.57 15.83 0.18
N LEU A 92 9.12 14.86 -0.54
CA LEU A 92 10.31 14.14 -0.11
C LEU A 92 11.55 15.04 0.01
N GLU A 93 11.63 16.09 -0.80
CA GLU A 93 12.81 16.97 -0.84
C GLU A 93 13.17 17.55 0.54
N ASP A 94 12.17 17.94 1.31
CA ASP A 94 12.39 18.52 2.64
C ASP A 94 11.51 17.88 3.70
N ALA A 95 11.15 16.61 3.51
CA ALA A 95 10.27 15.89 4.42
C ALA A 95 10.87 15.81 5.83
N PRO A 96 10.05 16.09 6.86
CA PRO A 96 10.54 15.96 8.24
C PRO A 96 10.73 14.48 8.62
N GLY A 97 11.67 14.23 9.51
CA GLY A 97 11.98 12.89 9.99
C GLY A 97 11.11 12.40 11.15
N GLU A 98 10.14 13.20 11.57
CA GLU A 98 9.22 12.84 12.64
C GLU A 98 7.90 12.37 12.06
N PRO A 99 7.34 11.23 12.52
CA PRO A 99 6.13 10.67 11.92
C PRO A 99 4.96 11.64 11.84
N GLU A 100 4.59 12.29 12.96
CA GLU A 100 3.43 13.18 12.99
C GLU A 100 3.65 14.43 12.10
N ALA A 101 4.89 14.94 12.06
CA ALA A 101 5.21 16.08 11.20
C ALA A 101 5.10 15.71 9.72
N LEU A 102 5.58 14.52 9.36
CA LEU A 102 5.48 14.03 7.98
C LEU A 102 4.01 13.83 7.59
N LEU A 103 3.22 13.23 8.47
CA LEU A 103 1.78 13.05 8.22
C LEU A 103 1.06 14.39 8.09
N GLY A 104 1.45 15.39 8.89
CA GLY A 104 0.90 16.74 8.78
C GLY A 104 1.20 17.38 7.44
N ARG A 105 2.42 17.18 6.91
CA ARG A 105 2.80 17.67 5.59
C ARG A 105 2.01 16.94 4.49
N LEU A 106 1.85 15.63 4.62
CA LEU A 106 1.08 14.83 3.67
C LEU A 106 -0.39 15.28 3.63
N ALA A 107 -0.96 15.60 4.79
CA ALA A 107 -2.35 16.02 4.90
C ALA A 107 -2.64 17.31 4.11
N ARG A 108 -1.63 18.15 3.92
CA ARG A 108 -1.77 19.42 3.17
C ARG A 108 -1.65 19.25 1.66
N LEU A 109 -1.19 18.08 1.19
CA LEU A 109 -1.10 17.87 -0.26
C LEU A 109 -2.51 17.77 -0.85
N PRO A 110 -2.71 18.33 -2.07
CA PRO A 110 -3.99 18.18 -2.74
C PRO A 110 -4.20 16.71 -3.12
N ARG A 111 -5.45 16.27 -3.07
CA ARG A 111 -5.80 14.93 -3.53
C ARG A 111 -6.13 14.98 -5.02
N ARG A 112 -5.77 13.91 -5.73
CA ARG A 112 -6.07 13.79 -7.16
C ARG A 112 -7.58 13.85 -7.39
N ARG A 113 -7.97 14.50 -8.48
CA ARG A 113 -9.36 14.53 -8.94
C ARG A 113 -9.53 13.45 -10.01
N LEU A 114 -10.35 12.46 -9.70
CA LEU A 114 -10.65 11.38 -10.64
C LEU A 114 -11.92 11.71 -11.42
N ASP A 115 -12.07 11.10 -12.59
CA ASP A 115 -13.32 11.16 -13.33
C ASP A 115 -14.45 10.66 -12.40
N ARG A 116 -15.59 11.36 -12.39
CA ARG A 116 -16.71 11.01 -11.51
C ARG A 116 -17.20 9.59 -11.73
N ARG A 117 -17.10 9.08 -12.97
CA ARG A 117 -17.48 7.71 -13.27
C ARG A 117 -16.53 6.71 -12.60
N VAL A 118 -15.24 7.03 -12.56
CA VAL A 118 -14.25 6.22 -11.83
C VAL A 118 -14.57 6.26 -10.33
N GLU A 119 -14.86 7.42 -9.79
CA GLU A 119 -15.22 7.55 -8.37
C GLU A 119 -16.44 6.69 -8.02
N LYS A 120 -17.46 6.70 -8.87
CA LYS A 120 -18.67 5.88 -8.66
C LYS A 120 -18.35 4.38 -8.70
N ALA A 121 -17.51 3.97 -9.67
CA ALA A 121 -17.10 2.56 -9.78
C ALA A 121 -16.29 2.14 -8.55
N LEU A 122 -15.40 3.01 -8.06
CA LEU A 122 -14.60 2.73 -6.87
C LEU A 122 -15.47 2.60 -5.61
N ALA A 123 -16.48 3.45 -5.47
CA ALA A 123 -17.41 3.37 -4.34
C ALA A 123 -18.19 2.06 -4.38
N ALA A 124 -18.66 1.65 -5.55
CA ALA A 124 -19.34 0.37 -5.72
C ALA A 124 -18.42 -0.82 -5.43
N LEU A 125 -17.15 -0.71 -5.83
CA LEU A 125 -16.15 -1.75 -5.56
C LEU A 125 -15.99 -1.92 -4.04
N ASP A 126 -15.85 -0.83 -3.31
CA ASP A 126 -15.67 -0.86 -1.86
C ASP A 126 -16.88 -1.49 -1.16
N GLU A 127 -18.09 -1.21 -1.65
CA GLU A 127 -19.32 -1.81 -1.10
C GLU A 127 -19.37 -3.32 -1.30
N GLN A 128 -18.77 -3.82 -2.39
CA GLN A 128 -18.79 -5.23 -2.72
C GLN A 128 -17.56 -6.00 -2.21
N LEU A 129 -16.63 -5.32 -1.57
CA LEU A 129 -15.27 -5.85 -1.32
C LEU A 129 -15.26 -7.17 -0.55
N ALA A 130 -16.13 -7.32 0.45
CA ALA A 130 -16.19 -8.53 1.27
C ALA A 130 -16.90 -9.69 0.58
N ALA A 131 -17.54 -9.43 -0.55
CA ALA A 131 -18.29 -10.44 -1.32
C ALA A 131 -17.60 -10.64 -2.67
N ARG A 132 -18.38 -10.96 -3.70
CA ARG A 132 -17.84 -11.10 -5.06
C ARG A 132 -17.95 -9.77 -5.78
N VAL A 133 -16.81 -9.24 -6.27
CA VAL A 133 -16.79 -8.03 -7.08
C VAL A 133 -16.87 -8.41 -8.55
N GLU A 134 -17.87 -7.86 -9.24
CA GLU A 134 -18.08 -8.10 -10.67
C GLU A 134 -17.85 -6.80 -11.45
N ALA A 135 -16.93 -6.84 -12.42
CA ALA A 135 -16.58 -5.64 -13.19
C ALA A 135 -17.77 -5.07 -13.96
N GLU A 136 -18.63 -5.93 -14.50
CA GLU A 136 -19.84 -5.49 -15.20
C GLU A 136 -20.79 -4.72 -14.29
N ARG A 137 -20.90 -5.15 -13.03
CA ARG A 137 -21.74 -4.48 -12.05
C ARG A 137 -21.17 -3.12 -11.67
N LEU A 138 -19.84 -3.02 -11.56
CA LEU A 138 -19.18 -1.74 -11.32
C LEU A 138 -19.41 -0.78 -12.51
N ALA A 139 -19.30 -1.30 -13.73
CA ALA A 139 -19.52 -0.49 -14.92
C ALA A 139 -20.95 0.06 -14.94
N ARG A 140 -21.93 -0.81 -14.69
CA ARG A 140 -23.35 -0.38 -14.63
C ARG A 140 -23.57 0.69 -13.57
N SER A 141 -22.96 0.57 -12.39
CA SER A 141 -23.12 1.56 -11.31
C SER A 141 -22.59 2.94 -11.71
N ALA A 142 -21.66 2.99 -12.66
CA ALA A 142 -21.08 4.23 -13.18
C ALA A 142 -21.67 4.64 -14.55
N SER A 143 -22.71 3.94 -15.00
CA SER A 143 -23.34 4.15 -16.31
C SER A 143 -22.35 3.98 -17.47
N LEU A 144 -21.50 2.96 -17.36
CA LEU A 144 -20.47 2.64 -18.35
C LEU A 144 -20.67 1.24 -18.91
N SER A 145 -20.16 1.02 -20.12
CA SER A 145 -19.92 -0.34 -20.61
C SER A 145 -18.68 -0.89 -19.91
N LEU A 146 -18.51 -2.21 -19.95
CA LEU A 146 -17.32 -2.83 -19.37
C LEU A 146 -16.04 -2.32 -20.03
N SER A 147 -16.03 -2.18 -21.36
CA SER A 147 -14.84 -1.70 -22.06
C SER A 147 -14.51 -0.24 -21.73
N GLN A 148 -15.54 0.60 -21.53
CA GLN A 148 -15.30 1.97 -21.07
C GLN A 148 -14.69 2.00 -19.66
N LEU A 149 -15.20 1.16 -18.75
CA LEU A 149 -14.65 1.06 -17.41
C LEU A 149 -13.19 0.62 -17.45
N GLU A 150 -12.88 -0.41 -18.25
CA GLU A 150 -11.51 -0.93 -18.36
C GLU A 150 -10.55 0.13 -18.91
N ARG A 151 -10.99 0.92 -19.90
CA ARG A 151 -10.15 2.01 -20.42
C ARG A 151 -9.90 3.11 -19.38
N LEU A 152 -10.94 3.50 -18.65
CA LEU A 152 -10.80 4.52 -17.60
C LEU A 152 -9.91 4.02 -16.47
N PHE A 153 -10.04 2.76 -16.07
CA PHE A 153 -9.17 2.17 -15.07
C PHE A 153 -7.71 2.15 -15.53
N ALA A 154 -7.46 1.78 -16.80
CA ALA A 154 -6.09 1.75 -17.32
C ALA A 154 -5.43 3.13 -17.23
N VAL A 155 -6.19 4.20 -17.54
CA VAL A 155 -5.65 5.56 -17.55
C VAL A 155 -5.54 6.16 -16.15
N GLN A 156 -6.61 6.07 -15.35
CA GLN A 156 -6.67 6.79 -14.07
C GLN A 156 -6.26 5.97 -12.86
N VAL A 157 -6.50 4.67 -12.89
CA VAL A 157 -6.19 3.76 -11.77
C VAL A 157 -4.82 3.12 -11.95
N GLY A 158 -4.53 2.62 -13.16
CA GLY A 158 -3.28 1.93 -13.46
C GLY A 158 -3.28 0.46 -13.09
N LEU A 159 -4.44 -0.07 -12.67
CA LEU A 159 -4.64 -1.49 -12.38
C LEU A 159 -5.95 -1.95 -13.00
N SER A 160 -6.05 -3.24 -13.31
CA SER A 160 -7.33 -3.85 -13.61
C SER A 160 -8.22 -3.85 -12.37
N VAL A 161 -9.52 -4.04 -12.58
CA VAL A 161 -10.47 -4.17 -11.46
C VAL A 161 -10.02 -5.29 -10.52
N ARG A 162 -9.68 -6.44 -11.08
CA ARG A 162 -9.26 -7.62 -10.29
C ARG A 162 -8.05 -7.32 -9.41
N ARG A 163 -7.05 -6.64 -9.94
CA ARG A 163 -5.83 -6.31 -9.18
C ARG A 163 -6.11 -5.26 -8.12
N LEU A 164 -6.96 -4.29 -8.41
CA LEU A 164 -7.35 -3.29 -7.41
C LEU A 164 -8.15 -3.92 -6.27
N VAL A 165 -9.06 -4.86 -6.59
CA VAL A 165 -9.81 -5.59 -5.56
C VAL A 165 -8.83 -6.31 -4.64
N LEU A 166 -7.85 -7.01 -5.20
CA LEU A 166 -6.85 -7.71 -4.39
C LEU A 166 -6.08 -6.75 -3.49
N TRP A 167 -5.66 -5.61 -4.03
CA TRP A 167 -4.96 -4.58 -3.26
C TRP A 167 -5.81 -4.05 -2.11
N ARG A 168 -7.08 -3.73 -2.39
CA ARG A 168 -8.02 -3.21 -1.38
C ARG A 168 -8.29 -4.25 -0.29
N ARG A 169 -8.44 -5.51 -0.68
CA ARG A 169 -8.63 -6.61 0.28
C ARG A 169 -7.40 -6.79 1.16
N LEU A 170 -6.22 -6.68 0.56
CA LEU A 170 -4.97 -6.78 1.32
C LEU A 170 -4.88 -5.67 2.36
N TYR A 171 -5.18 -4.45 1.96
CA TYR A 171 -5.16 -3.30 2.87
C TYR A 171 -6.14 -3.50 4.03
N LEU A 172 -7.35 -3.93 3.73
CA LEU A 172 -8.37 -4.19 4.76
C LEU A 172 -7.90 -5.29 5.72
N ALA A 173 -7.33 -6.38 5.19
CA ALA A 173 -6.84 -7.47 6.03
C ALA A 173 -5.73 -6.99 6.97
N PHE A 174 -4.81 -6.16 6.45
CA PHE A 174 -3.75 -5.57 7.28
C PHE A 174 -4.34 -4.70 8.41
N ALA A 175 -5.32 -3.85 8.07
CA ALA A 175 -5.96 -2.99 9.07
C ALA A 175 -6.60 -3.81 10.19
N LEU A 176 -7.30 -4.89 9.81
CA LEU A 176 -7.96 -5.77 10.79
C LEU A 176 -6.93 -6.49 11.66
N ALA A 177 -5.84 -6.97 11.06
CA ALA A 177 -4.79 -7.66 11.81
C ALA A 177 -4.08 -6.73 12.79
N LEU A 178 -3.81 -5.48 12.36
CA LEU A 178 -3.20 -4.48 13.25
C LEU A 178 -4.13 -4.09 14.40
N GLN A 179 -5.45 -4.24 14.21
CA GLN A 179 -6.44 -4.02 15.27
C GLN A 179 -6.61 -5.23 16.18
N GLY A 180 -5.81 -6.28 15.98
CA GLY A 180 -5.79 -7.44 16.85
C GLY A 180 -6.60 -8.65 16.37
N ARG A 181 -7.17 -8.59 15.16
CA ARG A 181 -7.85 -9.77 14.61
C ARG A 181 -6.83 -10.82 14.19
N SER A 182 -7.20 -12.08 14.34
CA SER A 182 -6.34 -13.16 13.84
C SER A 182 -6.26 -13.11 12.31
N LEU A 183 -5.22 -13.73 11.74
CA LEU A 183 -5.09 -13.77 10.28
C LEU A 183 -6.28 -14.48 9.61
N THR A 184 -6.86 -15.46 10.27
CA THR A 184 -8.03 -16.16 9.76
C THR A 184 -9.25 -15.23 9.71
N GLU A 185 -9.49 -14.49 10.79
CA GLU A 185 -10.58 -13.51 10.84
C GLU A 185 -10.36 -12.39 9.83
N ALA A 186 -9.13 -11.87 9.75
CA ALA A 186 -8.80 -10.80 8.82
C ALA A 186 -9.02 -11.25 7.37
N ALA A 187 -8.58 -12.46 7.03
CA ALA A 187 -8.76 -13.02 5.69
C ALA A 187 -10.25 -13.13 5.35
N HIS A 188 -11.03 -13.70 6.27
CA HIS A 188 -12.47 -13.90 6.05
C HIS A 188 -13.19 -12.57 5.83
N HIS A 189 -12.95 -11.60 6.73
CA HIS A 189 -13.62 -10.29 6.64
C HIS A 189 -13.20 -9.48 5.42
N ALA A 190 -11.96 -9.70 4.94
CA ALA A 190 -11.45 -8.97 3.78
C ALA A 190 -11.77 -9.64 2.44
N GLY A 191 -12.48 -10.78 2.46
CA GLY A 191 -12.91 -11.44 1.24
C GLY A 191 -11.91 -12.42 0.64
N PHE A 192 -10.88 -12.83 1.41
CA PHE A 192 -9.98 -13.91 0.98
C PHE A 192 -10.62 -15.25 1.24
N ALA A 193 -10.27 -16.25 0.43
CA ALA A 193 -10.79 -17.60 0.59
C ALA A 193 -10.41 -18.19 1.97
N ASP A 194 -9.17 -17.93 2.41
CA ASP A 194 -8.67 -18.41 3.69
C ASP A 194 -7.38 -17.66 4.07
N ALA A 195 -6.84 -17.95 5.25
CA ALA A 195 -5.60 -17.31 5.73
C ALA A 195 -4.40 -17.66 4.84
N ALA A 196 -4.39 -18.85 4.22
CA ALA A 196 -3.30 -19.23 3.32
C ALA A 196 -3.31 -18.37 2.05
N HIS A 197 -4.50 -18.09 1.50
CA HIS A 197 -4.63 -17.18 0.35
C HIS A 197 -4.15 -15.78 0.70
N LEU A 198 -4.56 -15.28 1.88
CA LEU A 198 -4.07 -13.98 2.37
C LEU A 198 -2.54 -13.98 2.48
N SER A 199 -1.97 -15.01 3.11
CA SER A 199 -0.51 -15.09 3.31
C SER A 199 0.25 -15.14 1.99
N ARG A 200 -0.26 -15.86 0.99
CA ARG A 200 0.36 -15.89 -0.34
C ARG A 200 0.30 -14.51 -1.00
N SER A 201 -0.82 -13.81 -0.85
CA SER A 201 -0.98 -12.46 -1.42
C SER A 201 -0.04 -11.45 -0.75
N VAL A 202 0.09 -11.51 0.56
CA VAL A 202 1.03 -10.67 1.32
C VAL A 202 2.45 -10.92 0.82
N ARG A 203 2.83 -12.18 0.68
CA ARG A 203 4.17 -12.53 0.24
C ARG A 203 4.45 -12.07 -1.19
N SER A 204 3.46 -12.21 -2.08
CA SER A 204 3.59 -11.82 -3.47
C SER A 204 3.64 -10.30 -3.65
N LEU A 205 2.78 -9.55 -2.95
CA LEU A 205 2.63 -8.11 -3.17
C LEU A 205 3.54 -7.27 -2.28
N LEU A 206 3.88 -7.75 -1.09
CA LEU A 206 4.69 -6.97 -0.15
C LEU A 206 6.05 -7.61 0.15
N GLY A 207 6.28 -8.82 -0.35
CA GLY A 207 7.57 -9.49 -0.16
C GLY A 207 7.84 -9.96 1.27
N ILE A 208 6.84 -9.97 2.13
CA ILE A 208 6.99 -10.30 3.54
C ILE A 208 6.12 -11.52 3.91
N ARG A 209 6.38 -12.10 5.07
CA ARG A 209 5.55 -13.16 5.64
C ARG A 209 4.61 -12.55 6.67
N ALA A 210 3.30 -12.67 6.44
CA ALA A 210 2.28 -12.07 7.32
C ALA A 210 2.46 -12.50 8.78
N GLY A 211 2.76 -13.77 9.01
CA GLY A 211 2.98 -14.30 10.37
C GLY A 211 4.21 -13.73 11.07
N LEU A 212 5.11 -13.13 10.36
CA LEU A 212 6.31 -12.51 10.91
C LEU A 212 6.24 -10.98 10.99
N UNK A 213 5.42 -10.53 10.25
CA UNK A 213 5.39 -9.17 10.20
C UNK A 213 4.54 -8.55 11.16
N LEU A 214 3.58 -9.05 11.25
CA LEU A 214 2.54 -8.36 12.03
C LEU A 214 2.75 -8.39 13.56
N PRO A 215 3.28 -9.49 14.14
CA PRO A 215 3.28 -9.58 15.62
C PRO A 215 4.06 -8.49 16.36
N HIS A 216 5.01 -7.85 15.70
CA HIS A 216 5.87 -6.84 16.32
C HIS A 216 5.55 -5.42 15.88
N LEU A 217 4.43 -5.25 15.14
CA LEU A 217 3.94 -3.94 14.74
C LEU A 217 2.85 -3.47 15.69
N ARG A 218 2.84 -2.19 16.00
CA ARG A 218 1.82 -1.58 16.84
C ARG A 218 1.12 -0.48 16.07
N LEU A 219 -0.21 -0.49 16.16
CA LEU A 219 -1.00 0.59 15.57
C LEU A 219 -0.85 1.83 16.45
N ALA A 220 -0.43 2.93 15.85
CA ALA A 220 -0.32 4.21 16.57
C ALA A 220 -1.72 4.76 16.84
N GLY A 221 -1.95 5.22 18.08
CA GLY A 221 -3.25 5.71 18.52
C GLY A 221 -3.61 7.11 18.02
#